data_ae396ae969fd6d5d70bcf5f24a0f0b31
#
_entry.id   ae396ae969fd6d5d70bcf5f24a0f0b31
#
_cell.length_a   1.000
_cell.length_b   1.000
_cell.length_c   1.000
_cell.angle_alpha   90.00
_cell.angle_beta   90.00
_cell.angle_gamma   90.00
#
_symmetry.space_group_name_H-M   'P 1'
#
loop_
_entity.id
_entity.type
_entity.pdbx_description
1 polymer ?
#
loop_
_entity_poly.entity_id
_entity_poly.type
_entity_poly.pdbx_seq_one_letter_code
_entity_poly.pdbx_strand_id
1 'polypeptide(L)'
;MHAGWRGVDNLISVKAVRSMAYADETLLGAKAASTYNVYIGPHIGPECFETGADVHARFVSQFGEACAFDGSHIDLAEGIRIQLDQAGVSRSRICDLAKCTVCENSEFFSYRGQGGTCGRHGAFAVRTR
;
A
#
# COMPACT_ATOMS: atom_id res chain seq x y z
N MET A 1 5.93 4.08 -5.95
CA MET A 1 4.49 4.00 -6.35
C MET A 1 3.64 4.60 -5.24
N HIS A 2 2.72 5.51 -5.57
CA HIS A 2 1.73 6.01 -4.61
C HIS A 2 0.50 5.09 -4.59
N ALA A 3 0.08 4.66 -3.42
CA ALA A 3 -1.05 3.74 -3.23
C ALA A 3 -2.09 4.34 -2.26
N GLY A 4 -2.73 5.45 -2.66
CA GLY A 4 -3.91 5.95 -1.97
C GLY A 4 -5.11 5.00 -2.15
N TRP A 5 -6.21 5.18 -1.39
CA TRP A 5 -7.33 4.24 -1.37
C TRP A 5 -7.91 3.90 -2.76
N ARG A 6 -8.03 4.90 -3.66
CA ARG A 6 -8.46 4.64 -5.05
C ARG A 6 -7.47 3.79 -5.83
N GLY A 7 -6.17 3.96 -5.56
CA GLY A 7 -5.14 3.13 -6.17
C GLY A 7 -5.21 1.69 -5.67
N VAL A 8 -5.39 1.51 -4.36
CA VAL A 8 -5.56 0.19 -3.75
C VAL A 8 -6.83 -0.49 -4.26
N ASP A 9 -7.95 0.20 -4.26
CA ASP A 9 -9.23 -0.27 -4.84
C ASP A 9 -9.07 -0.70 -6.31
N ASN A 10 -8.24 0.00 -7.08
CA ASN A 10 -7.91 -0.33 -8.47
C ASN A 10 -6.73 -1.29 -8.64
N LEU A 11 -6.32 -2.00 -7.60
CA LEU A 11 -5.28 -3.04 -7.61
C LEU A 11 -3.91 -2.53 -8.08
N ILE A 12 -3.51 -1.32 -7.66
CA ILE A 12 -2.25 -0.70 -8.12
C ILE A 12 -1.02 -1.54 -7.78
N SER A 13 -1.01 -2.22 -6.62
CA SER A 13 0.11 -3.05 -6.20
C SER A 13 0.24 -4.31 -7.05
N VAL A 14 -0.89 -4.95 -7.39
CA VAL A 14 -0.90 -6.11 -8.32
C VAL A 14 -0.38 -5.69 -9.69
N LYS A 15 -0.84 -4.55 -10.21
CA LYS A 15 -0.43 -4.03 -11.52
C LYS A 15 1.08 -3.73 -11.55
N ALA A 16 1.60 -3.12 -10.49
CA ALA A 16 3.03 -2.81 -10.38
C ALA A 16 3.87 -4.09 -10.35
N VAL A 17 3.52 -5.07 -9.51
CA VAL A 17 4.24 -6.36 -9.43
C VAL A 17 4.20 -7.09 -10.77
N ARG A 18 3.05 -7.16 -11.43
CA ARG A 18 2.91 -7.81 -12.75
C ARG A 18 3.76 -7.11 -13.82
N SER A 19 3.78 -5.79 -13.84
CA SER A 19 4.60 -5.02 -14.77
C SER A 19 6.10 -5.27 -14.57
N MET A 20 6.55 -5.29 -13.32
CA MET A 20 7.93 -5.62 -12.98
C MET A 20 8.27 -7.07 -13.33
N ALA A 21 7.41 -8.02 -12.97
CA ALA A 21 7.63 -9.43 -13.26
C ALA A 21 7.71 -9.71 -14.77
N TYR A 22 6.86 -9.06 -15.57
CA TYR A 22 6.93 -9.16 -17.03
C TYR A 22 8.27 -8.65 -17.57
N ALA A 23 8.77 -7.52 -17.05
CA ALA A 23 10.07 -7.00 -17.46
C ALA A 23 11.22 -7.94 -17.06
N ASP A 24 11.17 -8.48 -15.84
CA ASP A 24 12.20 -9.40 -15.35
C ASP A 24 12.17 -10.76 -16.07
N GLU A 25 11.00 -11.31 -16.36
CA GLU A 25 10.87 -12.54 -17.16
C GLU A 25 11.44 -12.35 -18.57
N THR A 26 11.20 -11.19 -19.17
CA THR A 26 11.70 -10.87 -20.51
C THR A 26 13.22 -10.70 -20.53
N LEU A 27 13.79 -10.09 -19.47
CA LEU A 27 15.21 -9.78 -19.40
C LEU A 27 16.05 -10.87 -18.74
N LEU A 28 15.48 -11.61 -17.77
CA LEU A 28 16.21 -12.52 -16.89
C LEU A 28 15.72 -13.97 -16.94
N GLY A 29 14.58 -14.24 -17.60
CA GLY A 29 14.00 -15.57 -17.74
C GLY A 29 13.50 -16.19 -16.43
N ALA A 30 13.23 -15.38 -15.39
CA ALA A 30 12.93 -15.87 -14.05
C ALA A 30 11.54 -15.46 -13.55
N LYS A 31 10.90 -16.34 -12.76
CA LYS A 31 9.70 -15.99 -11.99
C LYS A 31 10.10 -15.06 -10.84
N ALA A 32 9.94 -13.76 -11.04
CA ALA A 32 10.56 -12.75 -10.18
C ALA A 32 9.72 -12.36 -8.95
N ALA A 33 8.38 -12.42 -8.99
CA ALA A 33 7.51 -11.87 -7.96
C ALA A 33 7.82 -12.38 -6.53
N SER A 34 8.10 -13.67 -6.36
CA SER A 34 8.41 -14.26 -5.06
C SER A 34 9.76 -13.80 -4.48
N THR A 35 10.60 -13.16 -5.27
CA THR A 35 11.92 -12.66 -4.84
C THR A 35 11.90 -11.18 -4.50
N TYR A 36 10.82 -10.46 -4.78
CA TYR A 36 10.75 -9.02 -4.53
C TYR A 36 10.69 -8.71 -3.05
N ASN A 37 11.47 -7.72 -2.64
CA ASN A 37 11.33 -7.07 -1.35
C ASN A 37 10.45 -5.83 -1.55
N VAL A 38 9.43 -5.68 -0.72
CA VAL A 38 8.52 -4.55 -0.76
C VAL A 38 8.63 -3.75 0.53
N TYR A 39 8.70 -2.44 0.39
CA TYR A 39 8.74 -1.52 1.52
C TYR A 39 7.52 -0.62 1.46
N ILE A 40 6.67 -0.68 2.49
CA ILE A 40 5.55 0.24 2.69
C ILE A 40 6.07 1.40 3.52
N GLY A 41 6.10 2.59 2.92
CA GLY A 41 6.53 3.81 3.58
C GLY A 41 5.46 4.39 4.52
N PRO A 42 5.69 5.57 5.11
CA PRO A 42 4.72 6.22 5.96
C PRO A 42 3.37 6.39 5.26
N HIS A 43 2.29 6.05 5.94
CA HIS A 43 0.93 6.08 5.43
C HIS A 43 -0.05 6.42 6.54
N ILE A 44 -1.30 6.64 6.23
CA ILE A 44 -2.34 6.82 7.25
C ILE A 44 -2.63 5.47 7.91
N GLY A 45 -2.56 5.42 9.23
CA GLY A 45 -2.90 4.22 10.01
C GLY A 45 -4.41 3.95 10.04
N PRO A 46 -4.83 2.71 10.32
CA PRO A 46 -6.23 2.34 10.32
C PRO A 46 -7.04 3.15 11.35
N GLU A 47 -6.49 3.45 12.50
CA GLU A 47 -7.11 4.27 13.55
C GLU A 47 -7.40 5.72 13.15
N CYS A 48 -6.79 6.18 12.08
CA CYS A 48 -6.95 7.54 11.53
C CYS A 48 -7.65 7.56 10.18
N PHE A 49 -7.83 6.38 9.54
CA PHE A 49 -8.38 6.33 8.20
C PHE A 49 -9.87 6.00 8.19
N GLU A 50 -10.65 6.91 8.75
CA GLU A 50 -12.10 6.89 8.63
C GLU A 50 -12.54 7.09 7.17
N THR A 51 -13.50 6.33 6.72
CA THR A 51 -14.05 6.37 5.35
C THR A 51 -15.56 6.40 5.37
N GLY A 52 -16.17 6.83 4.25
CA GLY A 52 -17.61 6.66 4.06
C GLY A 52 -17.99 5.18 3.96
N ALA A 53 -19.23 4.87 4.30
CA ALA A 53 -19.76 3.51 4.32
C ALA A 53 -19.61 2.78 2.97
N ASP A 54 -19.70 3.51 1.86
CA ASP A 54 -19.49 3.00 0.50
C ASP A 54 -18.06 2.52 0.26
N VAL A 55 -17.08 3.30 0.69
CA VAL A 55 -15.65 2.94 0.59
C VAL A 55 -15.33 1.77 1.50
N HIS A 56 -15.83 1.81 2.76
CA HIS A 56 -15.66 0.72 3.71
C HIS A 56 -16.18 -0.60 3.15
N ALA A 57 -17.45 -0.61 2.70
CA ALA A 57 -18.08 -1.81 2.14
C ALA A 57 -17.34 -2.36 0.91
N ARG A 58 -16.82 -1.48 0.05
CA ARG A 58 -16.00 -1.89 -1.12
C ARG A 58 -14.71 -2.57 -0.69
N PHE A 59 -14.01 -2.02 0.30
CA PHE A 59 -12.77 -2.61 0.80
C PHE A 59 -13.01 -3.98 1.44
N VAL A 60 -14.03 -4.09 2.29
CA VAL A 60 -14.41 -5.37 2.90
C VAL A 60 -14.81 -6.40 1.84
N SER A 61 -15.61 -5.99 0.86
CA SER A 61 -16.01 -6.88 -0.25
C SER A 61 -14.84 -7.38 -1.08
N GLN A 62 -13.83 -6.54 -1.29
CA GLN A 62 -12.70 -6.85 -2.17
C GLN A 62 -11.54 -7.54 -1.47
N PHE A 63 -11.27 -7.18 -0.21
CA PHE A 63 -10.09 -7.62 0.54
C PHE A 63 -10.44 -8.43 1.79
N GLY A 64 -11.72 -8.52 2.15
CA GLY A 64 -12.19 -9.23 3.33
C GLY A 64 -12.12 -8.39 4.60
N GLU A 65 -12.66 -8.97 5.69
CA GLU A 65 -12.73 -8.34 7.02
C GLU A 65 -11.37 -7.97 7.61
N ALA A 66 -10.28 -8.55 7.13
CA ALA A 66 -8.93 -8.20 7.57
C ALA A 66 -8.55 -6.73 7.30
N CYS A 67 -9.23 -6.09 6.34
CA CYS A 67 -9.07 -4.66 6.05
C CYS A 67 -10.00 -3.76 6.86
N ALA A 68 -10.98 -4.31 7.56
CA ALA A 68 -11.84 -3.55 8.45
C ALA A 68 -11.15 -3.37 9.80
N PHE A 69 -10.93 -2.14 10.22
CA PHE A 69 -10.42 -1.85 11.55
C PHE A 69 -11.59 -1.73 12.56
N ASP A 70 -12.64 -1.03 12.13
CA ASP A 70 -13.94 -0.96 12.79
C ASP A 70 -15.02 -0.64 11.74
N GLY A 71 -16.26 -0.31 12.18
CA GLY A 71 -17.39 -0.08 11.27
C GLY A 71 -17.23 1.13 10.31
N SER A 72 -16.19 1.97 10.47
CA SER A 72 -15.95 3.16 9.64
C SER A 72 -14.52 3.33 9.20
N HIS A 73 -13.57 2.58 9.76
CA HIS A 73 -12.16 2.69 9.47
C HIS A 73 -11.65 1.46 8.71
N ILE A 74 -10.71 1.69 7.80
CA ILE A 74 -10.06 0.63 7.02
C ILE A 74 -8.54 0.64 7.19
N ASP A 75 -7.94 -0.55 7.15
CA ASP A 75 -6.49 -0.74 7.05
C ASP A 75 -6.05 -0.77 5.58
N LEU A 76 -5.53 0.37 5.11
CA LEU A 76 -5.05 0.51 3.75
C LEU A 76 -3.80 -0.35 3.49
N ALA A 77 -2.93 -0.49 4.49
CA ALA A 77 -1.71 -1.27 4.37
C ALA A 77 -2.02 -2.77 4.29
N GLU A 78 -3.03 -3.27 5.03
CA GLU A 78 -3.46 -4.66 4.90
C GLU A 78 -4.05 -4.94 3.51
N GLY A 79 -4.83 -4.01 2.95
CA GLY A 79 -5.28 -4.12 1.55
C GLY A 79 -4.11 -4.24 0.56
N ILE A 80 -3.04 -3.49 0.78
CA ILE A 80 -1.81 -3.59 -0.02
C ILE A 80 -1.13 -4.95 0.19
N ARG A 81 -1.03 -5.45 1.43
CA ARG A 81 -0.42 -6.76 1.73
C ARG A 81 -1.18 -7.91 1.05
N ILE A 82 -2.51 -7.86 1.08
CA ILE A 82 -3.36 -8.84 0.39
C ILE A 82 -3.10 -8.81 -1.12
N GLN A 83 -3.03 -7.63 -1.72
CA GLN A 83 -2.72 -7.49 -3.15
C GLN A 83 -1.35 -8.05 -3.53
N LEU A 84 -0.34 -7.78 -2.70
CA LEU A 84 1.02 -8.25 -2.94
C LEU A 84 1.10 -9.79 -2.84
N ASP A 85 0.42 -10.37 -1.86
CA ASP A 85 0.32 -11.82 -1.69
C ASP A 85 -0.36 -12.48 -2.90
N GLN A 86 -1.50 -11.93 -3.35
CA GLN A 86 -2.19 -12.35 -4.57
C GLN A 86 -1.32 -12.23 -5.84
N ALA A 87 -0.38 -11.28 -5.85
CA ALA A 87 0.57 -11.10 -6.94
C ALA A 87 1.80 -12.01 -6.84
N GLY A 88 1.90 -12.84 -5.80
CA GLY A 88 2.99 -13.80 -5.60
C GLY A 88 4.19 -13.28 -4.80
N VAL A 89 4.06 -12.12 -4.14
CA VAL A 89 5.08 -11.61 -3.22
C VAL A 89 4.88 -12.25 -1.85
N SER A 90 5.92 -12.86 -1.31
CA SER A 90 5.85 -13.45 0.04
C SER A 90 5.64 -12.37 1.11
N ARG A 91 4.72 -12.60 2.05
CA ARG A 91 4.48 -11.71 3.20
C ARG A 91 5.75 -11.47 4.03
N SER A 92 6.63 -12.44 4.13
CA SER A 92 7.92 -12.29 4.83
C SER A 92 8.90 -11.32 4.16
N ARG A 93 8.61 -10.90 2.92
CA ARG A 93 9.38 -9.92 2.16
C ARG A 93 8.74 -8.53 2.10
N ILE A 94 7.67 -8.34 2.85
CA ILE A 94 6.99 -7.04 2.96
C ILE A 94 7.41 -6.41 4.29
N CYS A 95 8.13 -5.31 4.22
CA CYS A 95 8.49 -4.49 5.36
C CYS A 95 7.59 -3.26 5.38
N ASP A 96 6.91 -3.03 6.48
CA ASP A 96 6.09 -1.84 6.71
C ASP A 96 6.73 -1.00 7.80
N LEU A 97 6.94 0.28 7.54
CA LEU A 97 7.42 1.22 8.55
C LEU A 97 6.39 1.47 9.65
N ALA A 98 5.11 1.20 9.38
CA ALA A 98 4.01 1.38 10.33
C ALA A 98 3.96 2.80 10.96
N LYS A 99 4.35 3.82 10.19
CA LYS A 99 4.37 5.22 10.61
C LYS A 99 3.11 5.91 10.10
N CYS A 100 2.23 6.30 11.03
CA CYS A 100 1.00 7.01 10.67
C CYS A 100 1.29 8.48 10.38
N THR A 101 1.00 8.91 9.15
CA THR A 101 1.21 10.30 8.72
C THR A 101 0.29 11.31 9.40
N VAL A 102 -0.82 10.89 10.00
CA VAL A 102 -1.71 11.75 10.80
C VAL A 102 -1.15 11.92 12.21
N CYS A 103 -0.80 10.81 12.87
CA CYS A 103 -0.28 10.82 14.24
C CYS A 103 1.11 11.50 14.32
N GLU A 104 1.94 11.29 13.30
CA GLU A 104 3.30 11.85 13.20
C GLU A 104 3.35 13.02 12.20
N ASN A 105 2.34 13.87 12.20
CA ASN A 105 2.19 15.00 11.28
C ASN A 105 3.29 16.07 11.41
N SER A 106 4.06 16.05 12.49
CA SER A 106 5.27 16.88 12.63
C SER A 106 6.43 16.41 11.75
N GLU A 107 6.46 15.11 11.37
CA GLU A 107 7.51 14.51 10.56
C GLU A 107 7.06 14.27 9.12
N PHE A 108 5.78 13.97 8.91
CA PHE A 108 5.23 13.58 7.63
C PHE A 108 4.10 14.49 7.16
N PHE A 109 4.07 14.79 5.88
CA PHE A 109 2.91 15.45 5.28
C PHE A 109 1.71 14.50 5.29
N SER A 110 0.54 15.01 5.67
CA SER A 110 -0.70 14.26 5.70
C SER A 110 -1.86 15.06 5.09
N TYR A 111 -2.40 14.58 4.00
CA TYR A 111 -3.58 15.20 3.38
C TYR A 111 -4.76 15.28 4.37
N ARG A 112 -5.02 14.20 5.11
CA ARG A 112 -6.07 14.13 6.12
C ARG A 112 -5.75 15.00 7.32
N GLY A 113 -4.53 14.90 7.86
CA GLY A 113 -4.10 15.64 9.07
C GLY A 113 -3.96 17.15 8.85
N GLN A 114 -3.70 17.59 7.61
CA GLN A 114 -3.49 19.00 7.25
C GLN A 114 -4.67 19.62 6.48
N GLY A 115 -5.86 19.02 6.56
CA GLY A 115 -7.08 19.61 6.00
C GLY A 115 -7.08 19.73 4.46
N GLY A 116 -6.38 18.85 3.75
CA GLY A 116 -6.41 18.78 2.29
C GLY A 116 -5.33 19.60 1.57
N THR A 117 -4.62 20.49 2.29
CA THR A 117 -3.51 21.26 1.73
C THR A 117 -2.21 20.86 2.43
N CYS A 118 -1.36 20.12 1.74
CA CYS A 118 -0.11 19.62 2.31
C CYS A 118 0.98 19.45 1.25
N GLY A 119 2.22 19.30 1.70
CA GLY A 119 3.33 18.87 0.86
C GLY A 119 3.20 17.43 0.38
N ARG A 120 4.26 16.93 -0.23
CA ARG A 120 4.38 15.54 -0.72
C ARG A 120 5.68 14.94 -0.23
N HIS A 121 5.69 13.62 -0.06
CA HIS A 121 6.94 12.89 0.10
C HIS A 121 7.24 12.11 -1.18
N GLY A 122 8.53 11.87 -1.40
CA GLY A 122 9.00 10.99 -2.43
C GLY A 122 9.70 9.78 -1.82
N ALA A 123 9.72 8.69 -2.57
CA ALA A 123 10.56 7.54 -2.26
C ALA A 123 11.34 7.17 -3.52
N PHE A 124 12.60 6.84 -3.34
CA PHE A 124 13.43 6.35 -4.43
C PHE A 124 14.31 5.20 -3.93
N ALA A 125 14.65 4.32 -4.83
CA ALA A 125 15.58 3.24 -4.57
C ALA A 125 16.57 3.14 -5.73
N VAL A 126 17.83 2.84 -5.42
CA VAL A 126 18.87 2.61 -6.41
C VAL A 126 19.64 1.35 -6.05
N ARG A 127 19.92 0.52 -7.04
CA ARG A 127 20.79 -0.64 -6.88
C ARG A 127 22.23 -0.16 -6.98
N THR A 128 22.98 -0.32 -5.88
CA THR A 128 24.45 -0.15 -5.89
C THR A 128 25.10 -1.47 -6.29
N ARG A 129 26.20 -1.38 -7.04
CA ARG A 129 27.03 -2.54 -7.39
C ARG A 129 27.85 -3.01 -6.19
#